data_5ddd20a398a4608c3db4d59ad4a8eb5b
#
_entry.id   5ddd20a398a4608c3db4d59ad4a8eb5b
#
_cell.length_a   1.000
_cell.length_b   1.000
_cell.length_c   1.000
_cell.angle_alpha   90.00
_cell.angle_beta   90.00
_cell.angle_gamma   90.00
#
_symmetry.space_group_name_H-M   'P 1'
#
loop_
_entity.id
_entity.type
_entity.pdbx_description
1 polymer ?
#
loop_
_entity_poly.entity_id
_entity_poly.type
_entity_poly.pdbx_seq_one_letter_code
_entity_poly.pdbx_strand_id
1 'polypeptide(L)'
;VFGAGIAIGVYFENSRSSSIQDLYYDYEITVSDVSASLDILSSSNLSCTETWNNLLTLNDNVYNTAVKLEKYDASNKITDELIVLHKRYDLLRTILWQQFILAKNKCGEQRNTIVYLYQYKDPSINTRGFQTAMSNYLTDLDNKYPDKIVLIPIAADLNVISLDLMTKLYGVKGYPVVVVNEKYKFENLSSLSSIESYLKLNIENSKTNSRSF
;
A
#
# COMPACT_ATOMS: atom_id res chain seq x y z
N VAL A 1 23.96 -36.34 17.52
CA VAL A 1 23.90 -35.35 16.41
C VAL A 1 22.45 -35.09 15.98
N PHE A 2 21.57 -36.12 15.88
CA PHE A 2 20.18 -35.98 15.44
C PHE A 2 19.30 -35.12 16.42
N GLY A 3 19.49 -35.30 17.73
CA GLY A 3 18.72 -34.55 18.75
C GLY A 3 18.99 -33.04 18.77
N ALA A 4 20.23 -32.63 18.48
CA ALA A 4 20.58 -31.21 18.41
C ALA A 4 19.94 -30.50 17.21
N GLY A 5 19.84 -31.17 16.07
CA GLY A 5 19.18 -30.63 14.87
C GLY A 5 17.68 -30.39 15.07
N ILE A 6 17.00 -31.32 15.75
CA ILE A 6 15.57 -31.20 16.09
C ILE A 6 15.34 -30.03 17.06
N ALA A 7 16.16 -29.91 18.12
CA ALA A 7 16.06 -28.82 19.10
C ALA A 7 16.26 -27.45 18.46
N ILE A 8 17.23 -27.32 17.55
CA ILE A 8 17.50 -26.09 16.78
C ILE A 8 16.31 -25.79 15.85
N GLY A 9 15.78 -26.79 15.15
CA GLY A 9 14.62 -26.63 14.27
C GLY A 9 13.38 -26.15 15.02
N VAL A 10 13.07 -26.76 16.18
CA VAL A 10 11.94 -26.35 17.05
C VAL A 10 12.17 -24.93 17.59
N TYR A 11 13.39 -24.56 17.97
CA TYR A 11 13.71 -23.22 18.44
C TYR A 11 13.47 -22.17 17.35
N PHE A 12 13.93 -22.40 16.13
CA PHE A 12 13.70 -21.49 15.00
C PHE A 12 12.22 -21.37 14.65
N GLU A 13 11.47 -22.46 14.65
CA GLU A 13 10.04 -22.43 14.35
C GLU A 13 9.24 -21.69 15.44
N ASN A 14 9.57 -21.90 16.71
CA ASN A 14 8.96 -21.17 17.81
C ASN A 14 9.28 -19.68 17.78
N SER A 15 10.52 -19.30 17.47
CA SER A 15 10.94 -17.91 17.33
C SER A 15 10.21 -17.23 16.16
N ARG A 16 10.02 -17.94 15.04
CA ARG A 16 9.27 -17.45 13.88
C ARG A 16 7.78 -17.28 14.22
N SER A 17 7.17 -18.24 14.88
CA SER A 17 5.76 -18.18 15.30
C SER A 17 5.51 -17.01 16.26
N SER A 18 6.41 -16.78 17.23
CA SER A 18 6.33 -15.63 18.13
C SER A 18 6.37 -14.30 17.36
N SER A 19 7.27 -14.20 16.39
CA SER A 19 7.42 -12.97 15.59
C SER A 19 6.23 -12.69 14.68
N ILE A 20 5.56 -13.73 14.13
CA ILE A 20 4.32 -13.58 13.37
C ILE A 20 3.19 -13.11 14.31
N GLN A 21 3.17 -13.60 15.54
CA GLN A 21 2.18 -13.18 16.54
C GLN A 21 2.36 -11.71 16.94
N ASP A 22 3.60 -11.22 17.07
CA ASP A 22 3.89 -9.81 17.30
C ASP A 22 3.39 -8.93 16.14
N LEU A 23 3.57 -9.38 14.89
CA LEU A 23 3.00 -8.68 13.72
C LEU A 23 1.47 -8.65 13.75
N TYR A 24 0.83 -9.67 14.28
CA TYR A 24 -0.62 -9.72 14.46
C TYR A 24 -1.09 -8.63 15.42
N TYR A 25 -0.42 -8.46 16.56
CA TYR A 25 -0.74 -7.40 17.53
C TYR A 25 -0.46 -6.01 16.97
N ASP A 26 0.69 -5.81 16.30
CA ASP A 26 1.00 -4.56 15.61
C ASP A 26 -0.10 -4.20 14.60
N TYR A 27 -0.60 -5.20 13.87
CA TYR A 27 -1.69 -5.02 12.91
C TYR A 27 -2.99 -4.60 13.60
N GLU A 28 -3.42 -5.28 14.68
CA GLU A 28 -4.66 -4.96 15.39
C GLU A 28 -4.64 -3.51 15.93
N ILE A 29 -3.49 -3.06 16.43
CA ILE A 29 -3.30 -1.68 16.86
C ILE A 29 -3.39 -0.74 15.66
N THR A 30 -2.71 -1.05 14.57
CA THR A 30 -2.70 -0.23 13.35
C THR A 30 -4.11 -0.08 12.76
N VAL A 31 -4.88 -1.18 12.68
CA VAL A 31 -6.28 -1.15 12.21
C VAL A 31 -7.14 -0.26 13.09
N SER A 32 -7.01 -0.41 14.41
CA SER A 32 -7.80 0.36 15.37
C SER A 32 -7.46 1.86 15.27
N ASP A 33 -6.18 2.20 15.16
CA ASP A 33 -5.70 3.58 15.03
C ASP A 33 -6.14 4.20 13.70
N VAL A 34 -5.98 3.48 12.58
CA VAL A 34 -6.45 3.94 11.26
C VAL A 34 -7.96 4.17 11.29
N SER A 35 -8.74 3.22 11.83
CA SER A 35 -10.19 3.35 11.90
C SER A 35 -10.62 4.56 12.74
N ALA A 36 -10.05 4.72 13.93
CA ALA A 36 -10.32 5.87 14.79
C ALA A 36 -9.92 7.19 14.12
N SER A 37 -8.77 7.22 13.45
CA SER A 37 -8.30 8.40 12.74
C SER A 37 -9.22 8.77 11.57
N LEU A 38 -9.74 7.79 10.84
CA LEU A 38 -10.68 8.01 9.73
C LEU A 38 -12.04 8.52 10.25
N ASP A 39 -12.52 8.02 11.38
CA ASP A 39 -13.74 8.51 12.04
C ASP A 39 -13.56 9.97 12.47
N ILE A 40 -12.41 10.33 13.04
CA ILE A 40 -12.08 11.72 13.40
C ILE A 40 -12.01 12.58 12.14
N LEU A 41 -11.33 12.14 11.08
CA LEU A 41 -11.23 12.88 9.81
C LEU A 41 -12.60 13.12 9.16
N SER A 42 -13.52 12.18 9.26
CA SER A 42 -14.87 12.27 8.69
C SER A 42 -15.80 13.16 9.49
N SER A 43 -15.68 13.15 10.82
CA SER A 43 -16.56 13.87 11.74
C SER A 43 -16.09 15.29 12.09
N SER A 44 -14.81 15.59 11.89
CA SER A 44 -14.21 16.88 12.22
C SER A 44 -14.16 17.83 11.02
N ASN A 45 -14.19 19.13 11.35
CA ASN A 45 -14.10 20.19 10.34
C ASN A 45 -12.62 20.57 10.07
N LEU A 46 -11.80 19.55 9.77
CA LEU A 46 -10.39 19.75 9.48
C LEU A 46 -10.17 20.47 8.14
N SER A 47 -9.13 21.28 8.10
CA SER A 47 -8.67 21.90 6.86
C SER A 47 -8.17 20.83 5.86
N CYS A 48 -8.16 21.18 4.59
CA CYS A 48 -7.66 20.27 3.56
C CYS A 48 -6.18 19.89 3.77
N THR A 49 -5.37 20.81 4.25
CA THR A 49 -3.96 20.55 4.58
C THR A 49 -3.82 19.50 5.69
N GLU A 50 -4.61 19.66 6.78
CA GLU A 50 -4.61 18.70 7.87
C GLU A 50 -5.13 17.33 7.42
N THR A 51 -6.20 17.31 6.62
CA THR A 51 -6.74 16.05 6.05
C THR A 51 -5.68 15.29 5.26
N TRP A 52 -4.98 15.98 4.33
CA TRP A 52 -3.92 15.35 3.54
C TRP A 52 -2.74 14.89 4.39
N ASN A 53 -2.25 15.72 5.32
CA ASN A 53 -1.12 15.37 6.19
C ASN A 53 -1.44 14.14 7.05
N ASN A 54 -2.64 14.06 7.61
CA ASN A 54 -3.05 12.89 8.39
C ASN A 54 -3.14 11.62 7.52
N LEU A 55 -3.72 11.69 6.32
CA LEU A 55 -3.78 10.54 5.41
C LEU A 55 -2.38 10.06 4.98
N LEU A 56 -1.44 10.98 4.75
CA LEU A 56 -0.05 10.63 4.43
C LEU A 56 0.62 9.94 5.61
N THR A 57 0.47 10.46 6.82
CA THR A 57 0.99 9.82 8.05
C THR A 57 0.42 8.42 8.24
N LEU A 58 -0.88 8.22 8.01
CA LEU A 58 -1.52 6.90 8.07
C LEU A 58 -0.97 5.95 7.00
N ASN A 59 -0.77 6.44 5.76
CA ASN A 59 -0.15 5.66 4.68
C ASN A 59 1.25 5.20 5.04
N ASP A 60 2.08 6.10 5.58
CA ASP A 60 3.46 5.78 6.00
C ASP A 60 3.48 4.75 7.14
N ASN A 61 2.57 4.85 8.10
CA ASN A 61 2.43 3.87 9.18
C ASN A 61 2.06 2.49 8.66
N VAL A 62 1.08 2.40 7.76
CA VAL A 62 0.69 1.14 7.12
C VAL A 62 1.84 0.58 6.27
N TYR A 63 2.55 1.42 5.52
CA TYR A 63 3.71 1.01 4.72
C TYR A 63 4.83 0.43 5.62
N ASN A 64 5.22 1.15 6.66
CA ASN A 64 6.29 0.72 7.57
C ASN A 64 5.98 -0.61 8.27
N THR A 65 4.71 -0.84 8.61
CA THR A 65 4.28 -2.10 9.20
C THR A 65 4.30 -3.23 8.16
N ALA A 66 3.92 -2.96 6.91
CA ALA A 66 3.98 -3.93 5.84
C ALA A 66 5.42 -4.33 5.45
N VAL A 67 6.38 -3.40 5.51
CA VAL A 67 7.83 -3.71 5.30
C VAL A 67 8.34 -4.73 6.31
N LYS A 68 7.82 -4.73 7.55
CA LYS A 68 8.16 -5.78 8.53
C LYS A 68 7.68 -7.15 8.06
N LEU A 69 6.49 -7.21 7.43
CA LEU A 69 5.91 -8.44 6.91
C LEU A 69 6.72 -9.03 5.74
N GLU A 70 7.21 -8.19 4.83
CA GLU A 70 8.03 -8.60 3.67
C GLU A 70 9.31 -9.37 4.07
N LYS A 71 9.86 -9.08 5.26
CA LYS A 71 11.02 -9.83 5.78
C LYS A 71 10.72 -11.31 6.01
N TYR A 72 9.46 -11.67 6.28
CA TYR A 72 9.03 -13.06 6.44
C TYR A 72 8.77 -13.74 5.11
N ASP A 73 8.33 -12.98 4.10
CA ASP A 73 8.16 -13.49 2.73
C ASP A 73 9.50 -13.94 2.12
N ALA A 74 10.57 -13.22 2.43
CA ALA A 74 11.92 -13.55 1.96
C ALA A 74 12.42 -14.93 2.44
N SER A 75 11.79 -15.52 3.46
CA SER A 75 12.12 -16.86 3.96
C SER A 75 11.62 -18.02 3.08
N ASN A 76 11.03 -17.75 1.92
CA ASN A 76 10.54 -18.69 0.90
C ASN A 76 9.44 -19.67 1.36
N LYS A 77 8.80 -19.47 2.50
CA LYS A 77 7.70 -20.31 2.96
C LYS A 77 6.48 -19.43 3.26
N ILE A 78 5.61 -19.33 2.26
CA ILE A 78 4.30 -18.68 2.45
C ILE A 78 3.44 -19.62 3.28
N THR A 79 3.00 -19.17 4.46
CA THR A 79 2.07 -19.89 5.33
C THR A 79 0.68 -19.27 5.25
N ASP A 80 -0.34 -20.01 5.68
CA ASP A 80 -1.71 -19.50 5.71
C ASP A 80 -1.84 -18.26 6.62
N GLU A 81 -1.07 -18.21 7.71
CA GLU A 81 -1.01 -17.06 8.60
C GLU A 81 -0.46 -15.82 7.90
N LEU A 82 0.61 -15.97 7.10
CA LEU A 82 1.15 -14.86 6.30
C LEU A 82 0.14 -14.38 5.26
N ILE A 83 -0.55 -15.29 4.58
CA ILE A 83 -1.61 -14.94 3.63
C ILE A 83 -2.71 -14.13 4.31
N VAL A 84 -3.16 -14.54 5.51
CA VAL A 84 -4.17 -13.81 6.27
C VAL A 84 -3.65 -12.42 6.65
N LEU A 85 -2.40 -12.30 7.05
CA LEU A 85 -1.79 -11.04 7.45
C LEU A 85 -1.66 -10.09 6.24
N HIS A 86 -1.17 -10.58 5.09
CA HIS A 86 -1.16 -9.81 3.84
C HIS A 86 -2.56 -9.33 3.45
N LYS A 87 -3.55 -10.21 3.50
CA LYS A 87 -4.95 -9.84 3.21
C LYS A 87 -5.46 -8.71 4.08
N ARG A 88 -5.07 -8.69 5.36
CA ARG A 88 -5.43 -7.61 6.29
C ARG A 88 -4.77 -6.29 5.92
N TYR A 89 -3.45 -6.30 5.57
CA TYR A 89 -2.75 -5.10 5.12
C TYR A 89 -3.31 -4.57 3.80
N ASP A 90 -3.67 -5.44 2.88
CA ASP A 90 -4.26 -5.04 1.61
C ASP A 90 -5.65 -4.44 1.79
N LEU A 91 -6.41 -4.92 2.79
CA LEU A 91 -7.65 -4.26 3.19
C LEU A 91 -7.41 -2.83 3.68
N LEU A 92 -6.41 -2.60 4.55
CA LEU A 92 -6.05 -1.26 5.02
C LEU A 92 -5.62 -0.35 3.86
N ARG A 93 -4.77 -0.84 2.96
CA ARG A 93 -4.33 -0.10 1.77
C ARG A 93 -5.49 0.23 0.84
N THR A 94 -6.46 -0.68 0.72
CA THR A 94 -7.69 -0.43 -0.06
C THR A 94 -8.53 0.69 0.57
N ILE A 95 -8.66 0.70 1.90
CA ILE A 95 -9.35 1.76 2.63
C ILE A 95 -8.61 3.09 2.44
N LEU A 96 -7.28 3.11 2.58
CA LEU A 96 -6.47 4.32 2.36
C LEU A 96 -6.62 4.84 0.92
N TRP A 97 -6.59 3.97 -0.09
CA TRP A 97 -6.84 4.37 -1.47
C TRP A 97 -8.19 5.09 -1.60
N GLN A 98 -9.25 4.51 -1.04
CA GLN A 98 -10.58 5.14 -1.03
C GLN A 98 -10.55 6.50 -0.32
N GLN A 99 -9.85 6.64 0.81
CA GLN A 99 -9.76 7.88 1.54
C GLN A 99 -9.01 8.97 0.78
N PHE A 100 -7.95 8.63 0.05
CA PHE A 100 -7.27 9.57 -0.85
C PHE A 100 -8.20 10.05 -1.97
N ILE A 101 -9.05 9.19 -2.52
CA ILE A 101 -10.06 9.59 -3.52
C ILE A 101 -11.06 10.59 -2.89
N LEU A 102 -11.55 10.32 -1.68
CA LEU A 102 -12.47 11.22 -0.99
C LEU A 102 -11.81 12.56 -0.68
N ALA A 103 -10.55 12.56 -0.22
CA ALA A 103 -9.79 13.78 0.01
C ALA A 103 -9.57 14.58 -1.27
N LYS A 104 -9.26 13.95 -2.39
CA LYS A 104 -9.17 14.61 -3.71
C LYS A 104 -10.50 15.27 -4.10
N ASN A 105 -11.62 14.58 -3.90
CA ASN A 105 -12.95 15.10 -4.24
C ASN A 105 -13.34 16.29 -3.36
N LYS A 106 -12.97 16.30 -2.07
CA LYS A 106 -13.27 17.36 -1.12
C LYS A 106 -12.32 18.55 -1.24
N CYS A 107 -11.04 18.28 -1.40
CA CYS A 107 -9.96 19.25 -1.23
C CYS A 107 -9.19 19.57 -2.53
N GLY A 108 -9.54 18.93 -3.63
CA GLY A 108 -8.73 18.97 -4.84
C GLY A 108 -7.48 18.06 -4.76
N GLU A 109 -6.81 17.90 -5.88
CA GLU A 109 -5.61 17.07 -5.97
C GLU A 109 -4.40 17.82 -5.38
N GLN A 110 -3.83 17.28 -4.31
CA GLN A 110 -2.58 17.76 -3.73
C GLN A 110 -1.40 16.82 -4.05
N ARG A 111 -1.69 15.54 -4.29
CA ARG A 111 -0.69 14.54 -4.69
C ARG A 111 -1.28 13.59 -5.73
N ASN A 112 -0.41 12.98 -6.53
CA ASN A 112 -0.79 11.91 -7.44
C ASN A 112 -0.86 10.59 -6.67
N THR A 113 -1.97 9.86 -6.79
CA THR A 113 -2.03 8.48 -6.30
C THR A 113 -1.51 7.54 -7.38
N ILE A 114 -0.63 6.64 -6.97
CA ILE A 114 -0.12 5.52 -7.78
C ILE A 114 -0.43 4.24 -7.04
N VAL A 115 -1.43 3.51 -7.52
CA VAL A 115 -1.83 2.23 -6.94
C VAL A 115 -1.22 1.11 -7.77
N TYR A 116 -0.37 0.32 -7.14
CA TYR A 116 0.27 -0.83 -7.77
C TYR A 116 -0.42 -2.13 -7.32
N LEU A 117 -1.14 -2.75 -8.23
CA LEU A 117 -1.86 -3.99 -8.01
C LEU A 117 -1.03 -5.16 -8.55
N TYR A 118 -0.68 -6.12 -7.69
CA TYR A 118 0.19 -7.23 -8.04
C TYR A 118 -0.35 -8.58 -7.57
N GLN A 119 0.22 -9.69 -8.06
CA GLN A 119 -0.07 -11.05 -7.61
C GLN A 119 0.89 -11.44 -6.50
N TYR A 120 0.36 -11.84 -5.36
CA TYR A 120 1.13 -12.34 -4.23
C TYR A 120 1.19 -13.87 -4.20
N LYS A 121 0.03 -14.52 -4.43
CA LYS A 121 -0.11 -15.97 -4.34
C LYS A 121 0.36 -16.64 -5.64
N ASP A 122 1.45 -17.36 -5.53
CA ASP A 122 1.99 -18.21 -6.61
C ASP A 122 2.18 -17.53 -7.99
N PRO A 123 2.77 -16.32 -8.08
CA PRO A 123 3.06 -15.73 -9.37
C PRO A 123 4.08 -16.59 -10.12
N SER A 124 3.89 -16.78 -11.43
CA SER A 124 4.89 -17.45 -12.26
C SER A 124 6.25 -16.74 -12.17
N ILE A 125 7.34 -17.43 -12.49
CA ILE A 125 8.70 -16.85 -12.47
C ILE A 125 8.75 -15.58 -13.34
N ASN A 126 8.13 -15.60 -14.52
CA ASN A 126 8.08 -14.44 -15.42
C ASN A 126 7.25 -13.30 -14.80
N THR A 127 6.10 -13.59 -14.21
CA THR A 127 5.27 -12.59 -13.51
C THR A 127 6.04 -11.98 -12.35
N ARG A 128 6.75 -12.79 -11.56
CA ARG A 128 7.55 -12.30 -10.43
C ARG A 128 8.67 -11.37 -10.88
N GLY A 129 9.44 -11.74 -11.91
CA GLY A 129 10.48 -10.88 -12.46
C GLY A 129 9.93 -9.57 -13.00
N PHE A 130 8.78 -9.62 -13.67
CA PHE A 130 8.09 -8.45 -14.17
C PHE A 130 7.60 -7.54 -13.03
N GLN A 131 6.99 -8.12 -11.99
CA GLN A 131 6.52 -7.39 -10.80
C GLN A 131 7.68 -6.71 -10.05
N THR A 132 8.82 -7.40 -9.93
CA THR A 132 10.03 -6.83 -9.32
C THR A 132 10.51 -5.60 -10.10
N ALA A 133 10.57 -5.69 -11.42
CA ALA A 133 10.98 -4.56 -12.25
C ALA A 133 10.01 -3.37 -12.14
N MET A 134 8.69 -3.64 -12.10
CA MET A 134 7.68 -2.60 -11.86
C MET A 134 7.83 -1.95 -10.48
N SER A 135 7.99 -2.75 -9.44
CA SER A 135 8.15 -2.29 -8.06
C SER A 135 9.38 -1.38 -7.93
N ASN A 136 10.53 -1.79 -8.48
CA ASN A 136 11.76 -0.98 -8.46
C ASN A 136 11.55 0.36 -9.14
N TYR A 137 10.95 0.37 -10.34
CA TYR A 137 10.65 1.61 -11.05
C TYR A 137 9.75 2.55 -10.24
N LEU A 138 8.70 2.00 -9.60
CA LEU A 138 7.77 2.80 -8.80
C LEU A 138 8.42 3.33 -7.52
N THR A 139 9.32 2.57 -6.90
CA THR A 139 10.10 3.02 -5.75
C THR A 139 11.05 4.16 -6.15
N ASP A 140 11.73 4.03 -7.29
CA ASP A 140 12.59 5.11 -7.82
C ASP A 140 11.79 6.37 -8.13
N LEU A 141 10.58 6.21 -8.67
CA LEU A 141 9.67 7.32 -8.96
C LEU A 141 9.18 8.02 -7.69
N ASP A 142 8.83 7.26 -6.66
CA ASP A 142 8.41 7.77 -5.35
C ASP A 142 9.56 8.53 -4.67
N ASN A 143 10.77 7.98 -4.69
CA ASN A 143 11.97 8.65 -4.20
C ASN A 143 12.30 9.94 -4.96
N LYS A 144 12.01 10.00 -6.27
CA LYS A 144 12.22 11.18 -7.11
C LYS A 144 11.21 12.28 -6.80
N TYR A 145 9.99 11.93 -6.43
CA TYR A 145 8.89 12.86 -6.21
C TYR A 145 8.16 12.66 -4.87
N PRO A 146 8.86 12.64 -3.72
CA PRO A 146 8.29 12.24 -2.43
C PRO A 146 7.12 13.12 -1.98
N ASP A 147 7.11 14.41 -2.42
CA ASP A 147 6.05 15.36 -2.08
C ASP A 147 4.93 15.45 -3.12
N LYS A 148 4.99 14.68 -4.19
CA LYS A 148 4.02 14.74 -5.30
C LYS A 148 3.28 13.43 -5.52
N ILE A 149 3.74 12.34 -4.92
CA ILE A 149 3.23 10.99 -5.13
C ILE A 149 2.77 10.39 -3.80
N VAL A 150 1.79 9.53 -3.88
CA VAL A 150 1.42 8.55 -2.85
C VAL A 150 1.43 7.19 -3.53
N LEU A 151 2.39 6.34 -3.17
CA LEU A 151 2.50 4.97 -3.68
C LEU A 151 1.75 4.00 -2.76
N ILE A 152 0.82 3.22 -3.33
CA ILE A 152 -0.02 2.26 -2.62
C ILE A 152 0.09 0.89 -3.29
N PRO A 153 1.03 0.02 -2.88
CA PRO A 153 1.11 -1.35 -3.39
C PRO A 153 0.06 -2.24 -2.69
N ILE A 154 -0.69 -3.05 -3.46
CA ILE A 154 -1.74 -3.93 -2.95
C ILE A 154 -1.66 -5.29 -3.66
N ALA A 155 -1.64 -6.39 -2.90
CA ALA A 155 -1.78 -7.74 -3.45
C ALA A 155 -3.24 -7.99 -3.85
N ALA A 156 -3.48 -8.16 -5.15
CA ALA A 156 -4.83 -8.13 -5.69
C ALA A 156 -5.48 -9.52 -5.85
N ASP A 157 -4.77 -10.59 -5.49
CA ASP A 157 -5.22 -11.98 -5.64
C ASP A 157 -5.58 -12.66 -4.30
N LEU A 158 -5.76 -11.88 -3.23
CA LEU A 158 -6.08 -12.38 -1.89
C LEU A 158 -7.58 -12.35 -1.55
N ASN A 159 -8.45 -12.16 -2.52
CA ASN A 159 -9.92 -12.15 -2.35
C ASN A 159 -10.39 -11.12 -1.28
N VAL A 160 -9.97 -9.86 -1.44
CA VAL A 160 -10.48 -8.72 -0.67
C VAL A 160 -11.65 -8.10 -1.42
N ILE A 161 -12.87 -8.30 -0.91
CA ILE A 161 -14.13 -7.91 -1.61
C ILE A 161 -14.15 -6.40 -1.96
N SER A 162 -13.70 -5.54 -1.04
CA SER A 162 -13.63 -4.10 -1.29
C SER A 162 -12.64 -3.75 -2.41
N LEU A 163 -11.51 -4.45 -2.48
CA LEU A 163 -10.53 -4.28 -3.56
C LEU A 163 -11.10 -4.77 -4.89
N ASP A 164 -11.79 -5.91 -4.92
CA ASP A 164 -12.46 -6.42 -6.13
C ASP A 164 -13.49 -5.42 -6.66
N LEU A 165 -14.20 -4.73 -5.77
CA LEU A 165 -15.13 -3.68 -6.15
C LEU A 165 -14.41 -2.48 -6.75
N MET A 166 -13.31 -2.02 -6.12
CA MET A 166 -12.49 -0.92 -6.61
C MET A 166 -11.88 -1.23 -7.98
N THR A 167 -11.32 -2.42 -8.16
CA THR A 167 -10.71 -2.83 -9.45
C THR A 167 -11.74 -2.89 -10.57
N LYS A 168 -12.96 -3.36 -10.30
CA LYS A 168 -14.06 -3.32 -11.26
C LYS A 168 -14.48 -1.88 -11.60
N LEU A 169 -14.59 -1.02 -10.59
CA LEU A 169 -14.95 0.40 -10.76
C LEU A 169 -13.97 1.12 -11.70
N TYR A 170 -12.67 0.84 -11.55
CA TYR A 170 -11.63 1.45 -12.37
C TYR A 170 -11.26 0.64 -13.62
N GLY A 171 -12.00 -0.42 -13.93
CA GLY A 171 -11.86 -1.21 -15.15
C GLY A 171 -10.51 -1.93 -15.26
N VAL A 172 -9.98 -2.41 -14.13
CA VAL A 172 -8.80 -3.28 -14.08
C VAL A 172 -9.18 -4.67 -14.56
N LYS A 173 -8.39 -5.23 -15.50
CA LYS A 173 -8.69 -6.53 -16.14
C LYS A 173 -7.71 -7.64 -15.76
N GLY A 174 -6.56 -7.30 -15.21
CA GLY A 174 -5.51 -8.26 -14.87
C GLY A 174 -4.40 -7.65 -14.04
N TYR A 175 -3.49 -8.48 -13.58
CA TYR A 175 -2.36 -8.12 -12.72
C TYR A 175 -1.05 -8.66 -13.26
N PRO A 176 0.10 -7.97 -13.08
CA PRO A 176 0.20 -6.68 -12.39
C PRO A 176 -0.28 -5.50 -13.24
N VAL A 177 -0.73 -4.44 -12.58
CA VAL A 177 -1.13 -3.17 -13.21
C VAL A 177 -0.87 -1.99 -12.27
N VAL A 178 -0.48 -0.86 -12.84
CA VAL A 178 -0.37 0.41 -12.11
C VAL A 178 -1.54 1.32 -12.52
N VAL A 179 -2.27 1.82 -11.52
CA VAL A 179 -3.36 2.78 -11.71
C VAL A 179 -2.90 4.14 -11.20
N VAL A 180 -2.86 5.13 -12.08
CA VAL A 180 -2.44 6.50 -11.76
C VAL A 180 -3.66 7.42 -11.74
N ASN A 181 -3.83 8.12 -10.63
CA ASN A 181 -4.91 9.10 -10.42
C ASN A 181 -6.31 8.54 -10.77
N GLU A 182 -6.54 7.25 -10.48
CA GLU A 182 -7.81 6.52 -10.71
C GLU A 182 -8.27 6.52 -12.19
N LYS A 183 -7.39 6.95 -13.10
CA LYS A 183 -7.74 7.17 -14.51
C LYS A 183 -6.86 6.41 -15.49
N TYR A 184 -5.55 6.43 -15.29
CA TYR A 184 -4.60 5.88 -16.25
C TYR A 184 -4.08 4.53 -15.76
N LYS A 185 -3.98 3.55 -16.67
CA LYS A 185 -3.53 2.19 -16.36
C LYS A 185 -2.31 1.82 -17.18
N PHE A 186 -1.33 1.19 -16.53
CA PHE A 186 -0.07 0.77 -17.11
C PHE A 186 0.15 -0.72 -16.78
N GLU A 187 0.12 -1.55 -17.81
CA GLU A 187 0.13 -3.02 -17.68
C GLU A 187 1.46 -3.65 -18.10
N ASN A 188 2.42 -2.84 -18.59
CA ASN A 188 3.72 -3.32 -19.06
C ASN A 188 4.84 -2.31 -18.81
N LEU A 189 6.10 -2.78 -18.79
CA LEU A 189 7.27 -1.93 -18.49
C LEU A 189 7.48 -0.81 -19.51
N SER A 190 7.18 -1.04 -20.78
CA SER A 190 7.33 0.00 -21.81
C SER A 190 6.39 1.17 -21.61
N SER A 191 5.19 0.92 -21.08
CA SER A 191 4.24 1.97 -20.73
C SER A 191 4.59 2.69 -19.43
N LEU A 192 5.29 2.03 -18.49
CA LEU A 192 5.70 2.64 -17.22
C LEU A 192 6.59 3.87 -17.42
N SER A 193 7.51 3.85 -18.39
CA SER A 193 8.39 4.98 -18.66
C SER A 193 7.65 6.27 -19.01
N SER A 194 6.37 6.17 -19.39
CA SER A 194 5.50 7.32 -19.67
C SER A 194 4.71 7.83 -18.46
N ILE A 195 4.74 7.14 -17.31
CA ILE A 195 3.95 7.52 -16.11
C ILE A 195 4.17 8.98 -15.73
N GLU A 196 5.42 9.47 -15.76
CA GLU A 196 5.74 10.85 -15.41
C GLU A 196 4.93 11.88 -16.19
N SER A 197 4.60 11.61 -17.45
CA SER A 197 3.80 12.52 -18.29
C SER A 197 2.33 12.62 -17.85
N TYR A 198 1.86 11.68 -17.02
CA TYR A 198 0.50 11.65 -16.47
C TYR A 198 0.43 12.16 -15.03
N LEU A 199 1.59 12.48 -14.43
CA LEU A 199 1.65 13.07 -13.10
C LEU A 199 1.43 14.58 -13.19
N LYS A 200 0.62 15.10 -12.29
CA LYS A 200 0.46 16.53 -12.09
C LYS A 200 1.60 17.02 -11.17
N LEU A 201 2.77 17.29 -11.74
CA LEU A 201 3.95 17.70 -10.99
C LEU A 201 3.93 19.17 -10.54
N ASN A 202 3.11 20.01 -11.21
CA ASN A 202 2.95 21.43 -10.91
C ASN A 202 1.81 21.71 -9.91
N ILE A 203 1.43 20.73 -9.09
CA ILE A 203 0.48 20.98 -8.00
C ILE A 203 1.16 21.92 -7.02
N GLU A 204 0.83 23.22 -7.11
CA GLU A 204 1.22 24.20 -6.10
C GLU A 204 0.47 23.86 -4.82
N ASN A 205 1.21 23.62 -3.73
CA ASN A 205 0.61 23.62 -2.41
C ASN A 205 -0.04 24.99 -2.26
N SER A 206 -1.37 25.06 -2.20
CA SER A 206 -2.11 26.30 -1.99
C SER A 206 -1.61 26.87 -0.66
N LYS A 207 -0.61 27.77 -0.76
CA LYS A 207 -0.16 28.57 0.37
C LYS A 207 -1.38 29.32 0.86
N THR A 208 -1.78 29.04 2.07
CA THR A 208 -2.70 29.78 2.90
C THR A 208 -2.55 31.27 2.63
N ASN A 209 -3.50 31.85 1.87
CA ASN A 209 -3.77 33.26 1.97
C ASN A 209 -4.46 33.48 3.33
N SER A 210 -3.69 33.58 4.39
CA SER A 210 -4.11 34.24 5.60
C SER A 210 -4.24 35.73 5.28
N ARG A 211 -5.39 36.12 4.78
CA ARG A 211 -5.79 37.54 4.87
C ARG A 211 -6.06 37.83 6.34
N SER A 212 -5.15 38.53 6.94
CA SER A 212 -5.37 39.36 8.11
C SER A 212 -6.54 40.30 7.86
N PHE A 213 -7.56 40.22 8.72
CA PHE A 213 -8.37 41.31 9.17
C PHE A 213 -8.48 41.26 10.68
#